data_d6ec512b492f41e167e662716c7a1ed6
#
_entry.id   d6ec512b492f41e167e662716c7a1ed6
#
_cell.length_a   1.000
_cell.length_b   1.000
_cell.length_c   1.000
_cell.angle_alpha   90.00
_cell.angle_beta   90.00
_cell.angle_gamma   90.00
#
_symmetry.space_group_name_H-M   'P 1'
#
loop_
_entity.id
_entity.type
_entity.pdbx_description
1 polymer ?
#
loop_
_entity_poly.entity_id
_entity_poly.type
_entity_poly.pdbx_seq_one_letter_code
_entity_poly.pdbx_strand_id
1 'polypeptide(L)'
;MKKTIRIVLITLAAALVLGFAALAAGAAASAGSEDDPLVTLSYINDVFLPYVTELFHKDLEEQEEALQGALEERVAALEALNPGGAREYVVETLEEGQTLVCQRGAELMLRIGRAAVTAEHTPGLVDTATTENLNDGEELIVNHMYMVTINGHGVRALETVKILVRGDYTIS
;
A
#
# COMPACT_ATOMS: atom_id res chain seq x y z
N MET A 1 -39.54 57.66 52.59
CA MET A 1 -39.48 56.49 51.64
C MET A 1 -38.51 56.66 50.47
N LYS A 2 -38.52 57.73 49.70
CA LYS A 2 -37.60 57.85 48.51
C LYS A 2 -36.13 57.91 48.85
N LYS A 3 -35.68 58.45 49.99
CA LYS A 3 -34.25 58.51 50.41
C LYS A 3 -33.75 57.16 50.89
N THR A 4 -34.54 56.39 51.62
CA THR A 4 -34.19 55.08 52.11
C THR A 4 -33.98 54.06 50.98
N ILE A 5 -34.85 54.09 49.97
CA ILE A 5 -34.79 53.26 48.78
C ILE A 5 -33.50 53.54 47.95
N ARG A 6 -33.11 54.82 47.84
CA ARG A 6 -31.85 55.21 47.13
C ARG A 6 -30.62 54.72 47.88
N ILE A 7 -30.59 54.77 49.19
CA ILE A 7 -29.48 54.29 50.00
C ILE A 7 -29.34 52.76 49.85
N VAL A 8 -30.43 52.02 49.90
CA VAL A 8 -30.47 50.58 49.72
C VAL A 8 -30.00 50.16 48.31
N LEU A 9 -30.40 50.89 47.26
CA LEU A 9 -29.94 50.67 45.90
C LEU A 9 -28.45 50.93 45.71
N ILE A 10 -27.91 51.97 46.34
CA ILE A 10 -26.48 52.32 46.28
C ILE A 10 -25.62 51.26 47.02
N THR A 11 -26.08 50.82 48.19
CA THR A 11 -25.33 49.78 48.95
C THR A 11 -25.39 48.42 48.23
N LEU A 12 -26.48 48.07 47.58
CA LEU A 12 -26.60 46.85 46.78
C LEU A 12 -25.68 46.89 45.54
N ALA A 13 -25.64 48.02 44.84
CA ALA A 13 -24.76 48.23 43.71
C ALA A 13 -23.27 48.18 44.10
N ALA A 14 -22.90 48.78 45.23
CA ALA A 14 -21.54 48.74 45.77
C ALA A 14 -21.14 47.31 46.18
N ALA A 15 -22.04 46.53 46.78
CA ALA A 15 -21.78 45.12 47.12
C ALA A 15 -21.60 44.25 45.88
N LEU A 16 -22.36 44.49 44.81
CA LEU A 16 -22.22 43.81 43.53
C LEU A 16 -20.88 44.11 42.85
N VAL A 17 -20.45 45.36 42.83
CA VAL A 17 -19.15 45.76 42.24
C VAL A 17 -17.99 45.19 43.04
N LEU A 18 -18.03 45.17 44.37
CA LEU A 18 -17.02 44.55 45.22
C LEU A 18 -16.97 43.01 45.05
N GLY A 19 -18.12 42.37 44.88
CA GLY A 19 -18.21 40.93 44.59
C GLY A 19 -17.60 40.56 43.26
N PHE A 20 -17.84 41.33 42.20
CA PHE A 20 -17.21 41.12 40.89
C PHE A 20 -15.69 41.36 40.91
N ALA A 21 -15.21 42.37 41.67
CA ALA A 21 -13.77 42.61 41.80
C ALA A 21 -13.06 41.48 42.55
N ALA A 22 -13.67 40.83 43.53
CA ALA A 22 -13.15 39.71 44.24
C ALA A 22 -13.08 38.43 43.38
N LEU A 23 -14.09 38.21 42.50
CA LEU A 23 -14.02 37.09 41.54
C LEU A 23 -12.96 37.28 40.46
N ALA A 24 -12.73 38.51 40.00
CA ALA A 24 -11.72 38.81 39.00
C ALA A 24 -10.29 38.69 39.54
N ALA A 25 -10.07 38.93 40.82
CA ALA A 25 -8.76 38.77 41.44
C ALA A 25 -8.34 37.31 41.75
N GLY A 26 -9.32 36.39 41.78
CA GLY A 26 -9.05 34.96 42.00
C GLY A 26 -8.75 34.15 40.73
N ALA A 27 -8.89 34.77 39.53
CA ALA A 27 -8.73 34.05 38.25
C ALA A 27 -7.38 34.21 37.55
N ALA A 28 -6.47 34.98 38.11
CA ALA A 28 -5.11 35.13 37.59
C ALA A 28 -4.18 34.21 38.44
N ALA A 29 -3.98 32.96 38.00
CA ALA A 29 -2.84 32.19 38.48
C ALA A 29 -1.59 33.03 38.25
N SER A 30 -0.93 33.46 39.32
CA SER A 30 0.29 34.24 39.22
C SER A 30 1.40 33.30 38.76
N ALA A 31 1.99 33.60 37.60
CA ALA A 31 3.15 32.85 37.10
C ALA A 31 4.23 32.77 38.19
N GLY A 32 4.70 31.56 38.51
CA GLY A 32 5.61 31.29 39.61
C GLY A 32 4.96 30.98 40.96
N SER A 33 3.64 30.75 41.00
CA SER A 33 2.93 30.22 42.14
C SER A 33 3.08 28.70 42.23
N GLU A 34 2.64 28.08 43.36
CA GLU A 34 2.65 26.63 43.54
C GLU A 34 1.78 25.89 42.52
N ASP A 35 0.72 26.54 42.00
CA ASP A 35 -0.18 26.02 40.98
C ASP A 35 0.27 26.35 39.54
N ASP A 36 1.23 27.28 39.36
CA ASP A 36 1.80 27.67 38.07
C ASP A 36 3.31 27.96 38.23
N PRO A 37 4.15 26.92 38.42
CA PRO A 37 5.59 27.07 38.67
C PRO A 37 6.32 27.59 37.43
N LEU A 38 7.24 28.54 37.62
CA LEU A 38 8.14 29.02 36.59
C LEU A 38 9.14 27.94 36.21
N VAL A 39 9.21 27.59 34.94
CA VAL A 39 10.19 26.67 34.39
C VAL A 39 11.34 27.45 33.78
N THR A 40 12.58 27.08 34.10
CA THR A 40 13.77 27.74 33.55
C THR A 40 14.02 27.31 32.10
N LEU A 41 14.61 28.20 31.31
CA LEU A 41 14.98 27.89 29.92
C LEU A 41 15.98 26.71 29.83
N SER A 42 16.90 26.62 30.80
CA SER A 42 17.84 25.49 30.92
C SER A 42 17.12 24.17 31.15
N TYR A 43 16.12 24.14 32.03
CA TYR A 43 15.31 22.91 32.23
C TYR A 43 14.59 22.48 30.94
N ILE A 44 14.04 23.43 30.20
CA ILE A 44 13.37 23.13 28.92
C ILE A 44 14.38 22.54 27.93
N ASN A 45 15.54 23.17 27.75
CA ASN A 45 16.50 22.77 26.73
C ASN A 45 17.29 21.51 27.11
N ASP A 46 17.66 21.36 28.39
CA ASP A 46 18.61 20.34 28.81
C ASP A 46 17.90 19.06 29.35
N VAL A 47 16.64 19.17 29.74
CA VAL A 47 15.89 18.06 30.34
C VAL A 47 14.61 17.75 29.57
N PHE A 48 13.73 18.73 29.39
CA PHE A 48 12.40 18.49 28.83
C PHE A 48 12.42 18.19 27.33
N LEU A 49 13.14 18.98 26.54
CA LEU A 49 13.23 18.76 25.08
C LEU A 49 13.88 17.40 24.73
N PRO A 50 15.03 17.02 25.33
CA PRO A 50 15.61 15.70 25.09
C PRO A 50 14.65 14.56 25.47
N TYR A 51 13.98 14.65 26.62
CA TYR A 51 13.02 13.65 27.07
C TYR A 51 11.83 13.49 26.12
N VAL A 52 11.23 14.61 25.68
CA VAL A 52 10.12 14.59 24.74
C VAL A 52 10.56 14.06 23.39
N THR A 53 11.76 14.46 22.93
CA THR A 53 12.31 13.97 21.66
C THR A 53 12.54 12.46 21.68
N GLU A 54 13.10 11.93 22.76
CA GLU A 54 13.29 10.48 22.93
C GLU A 54 11.95 9.72 22.96
N LEU A 55 10.95 10.29 23.64
CA LEU A 55 9.60 9.70 23.68
C LEU A 55 8.97 9.65 22.29
N PHE A 56 9.08 10.73 21.50
CA PHE A 56 8.58 10.77 20.13
C PHE A 56 9.34 9.82 19.20
N HIS A 57 10.67 9.72 19.33
CA HIS A 57 11.43 8.77 18.52
C HIS A 57 10.99 7.33 18.78
N LYS A 58 10.82 6.96 20.04
CA LYS A 58 10.35 5.63 20.41
C LYS A 58 8.95 5.33 19.83
N ASP A 59 8.03 6.28 19.96
CA ASP A 59 6.67 6.12 19.41
C ASP A 59 6.67 6.00 17.88
N LEU A 60 7.53 6.76 17.21
CA LEU A 60 7.70 6.69 15.75
C LEU A 60 8.31 5.35 15.31
N GLU A 61 9.32 4.84 16.02
CA GLU A 61 9.92 3.53 15.72
C GLU A 61 8.89 2.41 15.88
N GLU A 62 8.09 2.42 16.96
CA GLU A 62 7.02 1.44 17.18
C GLU A 62 5.95 1.51 16.07
N GLN A 63 5.59 2.71 15.62
CA GLN A 63 4.63 2.88 14.53
C GLN A 63 5.21 2.46 13.17
N GLU A 64 6.49 2.73 12.92
CA GLU A 64 7.18 2.31 11.70
C GLU A 64 7.26 0.79 11.60
N GLU A 65 7.66 0.10 12.67
CA GLU A 65 7.69 -1.36 12.73
C GLU A 65 6.29 -1.98 12.52
N ALA A 66 5.27 -1.40 13.15
CA ALA A 66 3.89 -1.86 12.99
C ALA A 66 3.39 -1.67 11.56
N LEU A 67 3.73 -0.54 10.94
CA LEU A 67 3.33 -0.23 9.56
C LEU A 67 4.06 -1.13 8.56
N GLN A 68 5.36 -1.37 8.75
CA GLN A 68 6.14 -2.28 7.92
C GLN A 68 5.57 -3.70 7.99
N GLY A 69 5.31 -4.21 9.20
CA GLY A 69 4.72 -5.54 9.36
C GLY A 69 3.34 -5.67 8.70
N ALA A 70 2.49 -4.66 8.84
CA ALA A 70 1.18 -4.64 8.17
C ALA A 70 1.29 -4.55 6.64
N LEU A 71 2.30 -3.85 6.12
CA LEU A 71 2.57 -3.78 4.69
C LEU A 71 3.06 -5.11 4.13
N GLU A 72 4.02 -5.75 4.82
CA GLU A 72 4.53 -7.07 4.43
C GLU A 72 3.43 -8.14 4.41
N GLU A 73 2.55 -8.13 5.43
CA GLU A 73 1.39 -9.04 5.47
C GLU A 73 0.46 -8.80 4.27
N ARG A 74 0.18 -7.54 3.92
CA ARG A 74 -0.67 -7.22 2.77
C ARG A 74 -0.02 -7.56 1.43
N VAL A 75 1.27 -7.35 1.30
CA VAL A 75 2.02 -7.75 0.09
C VAL A 75 1.98 -9.26 -0.08
N ALA A 76 2.28 -10.02 0.98
CA ALA A 76 2.21 -11.47 0.96
C ALA A 76 0.79 -12.00 0.63
N ALA A 77 -0.24 -11.35 1.19
CA ALA A 77 -1.63 -11.70 0.88
C ALA A 77 -2.00 -11.41 -0.58
N LEU A 78 -1.51 -10.29 -1.16
CA LEU A 78 -1.74 -9.96 -2.56
C LEU A 78 -0.97 -10.89 -3.51
N GLU A 79 0.25 -11.26 -3.17
CA GLU A 79 1.05 -12.24 -3.92
C GLU A 79 0.39 -13.62 -3.89
N ALA A 80 -0.19 -14.02 -2.77
CA ALA A 80 -0.94 -15.27 -2.66
C ALA A 80 -2.24 -15.27 -3.48
N LEU A 81 -2.90 -14.10 -3.62
CA LEU A 81 -4.11 -13.96 -4.44
C LEU A 81 -3.81 -13.85 -5.94
N ASN A 82 -2.62 -13.41 -6.30
CA ASN A 82 -2.22 -13.20 -7.69
C ASN A 82 -0.79 -13.71 -7.92
N PRO A 83 -0.57 -15.03 -7.84
CA PRO A 83 0.74 -15.65 -8.03
C PRO A 83 1.33 -15.41 -9.42
N GLY A 84 0.52 -14.90 -10.38
CA GLY A 84 0.90 -14.52 -11.74
C GLY A 84 1.04 -13.01 -11.99
N GLY A 85 1.00 -12.15 -10.95
CA GLY A 85 1.12 -10.69 -11.12
C GLY A 85 2.40 -10.31 -11.85
N ALA A 86 2.31 -9.37 -12.78
CA ALA A 86 3.33 -8.75 -13.64
C ALA A 86 4.73 -9.39 -13.58
N ARG A 87 4.82 -10.66 -13.94
CA ARG A 87 6.10 -11.36 -14.00
C ARG A 87 6.93 -10.83 -15.17
N GLU A 88 8.22 -10.80 -14.99
CA GLU A 88 9.15 -10.52 -16.07
C GLU A 88 9.08 -11.60 -17.15
N TYR A 89 9.45 -11.24 -18.37
CA TYR A 89 9.62 -12.23 -19.42
C TYR A 89 10.85 -13.11 -19.13
N VAL A 90 10.64 -14.42 -19.13
CA VAL A 90 11.69 -15.42 -18.95
C VAL A 90 11.91 -16.14 -20.27
N VAL A 91 13.15 -16.44 -20.58
CA VAL A 91 13.50 -17.26 -21.76
C VAL A 91 13.56 -18.72 -21.32
N GLU A 92 12.62 -19.52 -21.76
CA GLU A 92 12.62 -20.97 -21.56
C GLU A 92 13.17 -21.69 -22.79
N THR A 93 13.88 -22.77 -22.54
CA THR A 93 14.36 -23.70 -23.58
C THR A 93 13.59 -25.01 -23.45
N LEU A 94 12.89 -25.37 -24.51
CA LEU A 94 12.15 -26.63 -24.58
C LEU A 94 12.87 -27.57 -25.56
N GLU A 95 13.05 -28.79 -25.16
CA GLU A 95 13.52 -29.87 -26.04
C GLU A 95 12.38 -30.38 -26.91
N GLU A 96 12.71 -31.03 -28.02
CA GLU A 96 11.69 -31.62 -28.91
C GLU A 96 10.72 -32.53 -28.16
N GLY A 97 9.43 -32.27 -28.37
CA GLY A 97 8.33 -32.99 -27.74
C GLY A 97 7.88 -32.45 -26.41
N GLN A 98 8.66 -31.59 -25.73
CA GLN A 98 8.21 -30.95 -24.51
C GLN A 98 7.08 -29.93 -24.77
N THR A 99 6.20 -29.82 -23.78
CA THR A 99 5.04 -28.92 -23.85
C THR A 99 5.11 -27.87 -22.76
N LEU A 100 4.96 -26.61 -23.14
CA LEU A 100 4.78 -25.49 -22.25
C LEU A 100 3.27 -25.24 -22.13
N VAL A 101 2.69 -25.53 -20.98
CA VAL A 101 1.27 -25.35 -20.68
C VAL A 101 1.09 -24.08 -19.85
N CYS A 102 0.26 -23.15 -20.31
CA CYS A 102 0.08 -21.83 -19.71
C CYS A 102 -1.27 -21.67 -19.05
N GLN A 103 -1.33 -20.72 -18.11
CA GLN A 103 -2.60 -20.22 -17.55
C GLN A 103 -3.08 -19.03 -18.36
N ARG A 104 -4.39 -18.75 -18.25
CA ARG A 104 -5.02 -17.58 -18.88
C ARG A 104 -4.32 -16.28 -18.49
N GLY A 105 -4.05 -15.44 -19.47
CA GLY A 105 -3.32 -14.17 -19.31
C GLY A 105 -1.81 -14.30 -19.47
N ALA A 106 -1.29 -15.51 -19.67
CA ALA A 106 0.12 -15.68 -20.07
C ALA A 106 0.35 -15.16 -21.49
N GLU A 107 1.54 -14.67 -21.71
CA GLU A 107 2.03 -14.22 -23.01
C GLU A 107 3.28 -15.02 -23.39
N LEU A 108 3.38 -15.38 -24.64
CA LEU A 108 4.54 -16.11 -25.13
C LEU A 108 4.97 -15.63 -26.52
N MET A 109 6.26 -15.78 -26.81
CA MET A 109 6.85 -15.45 -28.11
C MET A 109 7.91 -16.50 -28.47
N LEU A 110 7.73 -17.17 -29.60
CA LEU A 110 8.74 -18.06 -30.14
C LEU A 110 9.92 -17.25 -30.67
N ARG A 111 11.12 -17.50 -30.16
CA ARG A 111 12.33 -16.77 -30.56
C ARG A 111 13.18 -17.57 -31.52
N ILE A 112 13.31 -18.87 -31.30
CA ILE A 112 14.17 -19.78 -32.09
C ILE A 112 13.44 -21.11 -32.18
N GLY A 113 13.55 -21.76 -33.35
CA GLY A 113 13.04 -23.08 -33.61
C GLY A 113 11.58 -23.10 -34.07
N ARG A 114 10.97 -24.29 -33.98
CA ARG A 114 9.58 -24.54 -34.43
C ARG A 114 8.76 -25.11 -33.27
N ALA A 115 7.60 -24.55 -33.04
CA ALA A 115 6.65 -25.02 -32.05
C ALA A 115 5.22 -24.93 -32.61
N ALA A 116 4.34 -25.81 -32.17
CA ALA A 116 2.92 -25.83 -32.54
C ALA A 116 2.05 -25.57 -31.31
N VAL A 117 0.90 -24.99 -31.52
CA VAL A 117 -0.12 -24.78 -30.48
C VAL A 117 -0.59 -26.12 -29.92
N THR A 118 -0.77 -26.19 -28.60
CA THR A 118 -1.48 -27.26 -27.90
C THR A 118 -2.70 -26.66 -27.22
N ALA A 119 -3.90 -27.08 -27.64
CA ALA A 119 -5.15 -26.54 -27.14
C ALA A 119 -6.27 -27.57 -27.23
N GLU A 120 -7.00 -27.77 -26.15
CA GLU A 120 -8.19 -28.64 -26.14
C GLU A 120 -9.43 -27.97 -26.74
N HIS A 121 -9.45 -26.64 -26.79
CA HIS A 121 -10.61 -25.85 -27.24
C HIS A 121 -10.17 -24.70 -28.16
N THR A 122 -11.09 -24.24 -28.99
CA THR A 122 -10.90 -23.05 -29.82
C THR A 122 -11.43 -21.79 -29.15
N PRO A 123 -10.75 -20.65 -29.24
CA PRO A 123 -9.45 -20.45 -29.91
C PRO A 123 -8.30 -21.03 -29.09
N GLY A 124 -7.26 -21.51 -29.72
CA GLY A 124 -6.06 -22.00 -29.03
C GLY A 124 -5.25 -20.85 -28.45
N LEU A 125 -4.48 -20.16 -29.28
CA LEU A 125 -3.72 -18.95 -28.93
C LEU A 125 -4.18 -17.77 -29.80
N VAL A 126 -4.10 -16.57 -29.25
CA VAL A 126 -4.38 -15.33 -30.00
C VAL A 126 -3.07 -14.70 -30.43
N ASP A 127 -2.84 -14.56 -31.74
CA ASP A 127 -1.72 -13.80 -32.26
C ASP A 127 -2.03 -12.31 -32.20
N THR A 128 -1.31 -11.58 -31.36
CA THR A 128 -1.54 -10.14 -31.18
C THR A 128 -0.97 -9.29 -32.31
N ALA A 129 -0.10 -9.87 -33.14
CA ALA A 129 0.48 -9.17 -34.31
C ALA A 129 -0.46 -9.18 -35.52
N THR A 130 -1.16 -10.31 -35.76
CA THR A 130 -2.08 -10.47 -36.90
C THR A 130 -3.54 -10.36 -36.50
N THR A 131 -3.85 -10.42 -35.18
CA THR A 131 -5.21 -10.52 -34.64
C THR A 131 -5.93 -11.83 -34.98
N GLU A 132 -5.21 -12.83 -35.46
CA GLU A 132 -5.74 -14.15 -35.80
C GLU A 132 -5.68 -15.10 -34.59
N ASN A 133 -6.50 -16.13 -34.63
CA ASN A 133 -6.48 -17.20 -33.63
C ASN A 133 -5.76 -18.41 -34.22
N LEU A 134 -4.78 -18.93 -33.52
CA LEU A 134 -4.15 -20.20 -33.83
C LEU A 134 -4.86 -21.33 -33.09
N ASN A 135 -5.16 -22.40 -33.78
CA ASN A 135 -5.80 -23.58 -33.22
C ASN A 135 -4.78 -24.68 -32.92
N ASP A 136 -5.24 -25.76 -32.30
CA ASP A 136 -4.40 -26.90 -31.98
C ASP A 136 -3.64 -27.44 -33.21
N GLY A 137 -2.33 -27.65 -33.04
CA GLY A 137 -1.45 -28.17 -34.09
C GLY A 137 -0.94 -27.11 -35.08
N GLU A 138 -1.43 -25.88 -35.08
CA GLU A 138 -0.92 -24.80 -35.94
C GLU A 138 0.44 -24.31 -35.42
N GLU A 139 1.39 -24.05 -36.35
CA GLU A 139 2.74 -23.61 -35.99
C GLU A 139 2.78 -22.13 -35.66
N LEU A 140 3.61 -21.77 -34.67
CA LEU A 140 3.87 -20.39 -34.29
C LEU A 140 4.82 -19.72 -35.29
N ILE A 141 4.55 -18.45 -35.55
CA ILE A 141 5.45 -17.56 -36.30
C ILE A 141 6.49 -16.98 -35.34
N VAL A 142 7.75 -17.06 -35.70
CA VAL A 142 8.86 -16.53 -34.91
C VAL A 142 8.71 -15.01 -34.72
N ASN A 143 8.93 -14.53 -33.49
CA ASN A 143 8.82 -13.14 -33.06
C ASN A 143 7.39 -12.56 -33.07
N HIS A 144 6.35 -13.38 -33.23
CA HIS A 144 4.99 -12.97 -32.94
C HIS A 144 4.68 -13.18 -31.46
N MET A 145 3.91 -12.26 -30.89
CA MET A 145 3.44 -12.33 -29.52
C MET A 145 2.08 -13.01 -29.48
N TYR A 146 1.97 -14.04 -28.65
CA TYR A 146 0.76 -14.83 -28.49
C TYR A 146 0.20 -14.66 -27.08
N MET A 147 -1.12 -14.53 -26.97
CA MET A 147 -1.82 -14.46 -25.71
C MET A 147 -2.62 -15.73 -25.45
N VAL A 148 -2.51 -16.25 -24.24
CA VAL A 148 -3.28 -17.40 -23.76
C VAL A 148 -4.57 -16.91 -23.12
N THR A 149 -5.70 -17.24 -23.71
CA THR A 149 -7.04 -16.82 -23.25
C THR A 149 -7.78 -17.88 -22.45
N ILE A 150 -7.35 -19.15 -22.54
CA ILE A 150 -7.94 -20.29 -21.88
C ILE A 150 -6.86 -21.07 -21.11
N ASN A 151 -7.15 -21.46 -19.87
CA ASN A 151 -6.23 -22.25 -19.06
C ASN A 151 -5.91 -23.59 -19.71
N GLY A 152 -4.67 -24.04 -19.59
CA GLY A 152 -4.25 -25.33 -20.11
C GLY A 152 -3.82 -25.32 -21.58
N HIS A 153 -3.97 -24.19 -22.26
CA HIS A 153 -3.45 -24.00 -23.60
C HIS A 153 -1.98 -23.62 -23.56
N GLY A 154 -1.25 -23.89 -24.64
CA GLY A 154 0.17 -23.64 -24.69
C GLY A 154 0.79 -24.03 -26.00
N VAL A 155 2.03 -24.50 -25.98
CA VAL A 155 2.79 -24.85 -27.16
C VAL A 155 3.60 -26.11 -26.92
N ARG A 156 3.74 -26.93 -27.96
CA ARG A 156 4.63 -28.10 -27.99
C ARG A 156 5.81 -27.82 -28.92
N ALA A 157 6.98 -28.07 -28.42
CA ALA A 157 8.22 -27.98 -29.23
C ALA A 157 8.29 -29.07 -30.30
N LEU A 158 8.51 -28.69 -31.54
CA LEU A 158 8.71 -29.59 -32.67
C LEU A 158 10.20 -29.89 -32.90
N GLU A 159 11.06 -29.10 -32.30
CA GLU A 159 12.53 -29.23 -32.23
C GLU A 159 12.96 -28.45 -30.96
N THR A 160 14.25 -28.40 -30.66
CA THR A 160 14.73 -27.55 -29.54
C THR A 160 14.41 -26.08 -29.82
N VAL A 161 13.61 -25.44 -28.95
CA VAL A 161 13.13 -24.09 -29.13
C VAL A 161 13.51 -23.18 -27.96
N LYS A 162 13.57 -21.88 -28.24
CA LYS A 162 13.60 -20.84 -27.19
C LYS A 162 12.35 -20.00 -27.27
N ILE A 163 11.63 -19.97 -26.14
CA ILE A 163 10.37 -19.25 -25.98
C ILE A 163 10.54 -18.20 -24.89
N LEU A 164 10.17 -16.97 -25.19
CA LEU A 164 10.03 -15.92 -24.21
C LEU A 164 8.60 -16.04 -23.65
N VAL A 165 8.48 -16.22 -22.34
CA VAL A 165 7.17 -16.40 -21.67
C VAL A 165 7.04 -15.49 -20.48
N ARG A 166 5.81 -14.99 -20.25
CA ARG A 166 5.39 -14.23 -19.08
C ARG A 166 4.06 -14.77 -18.58
N GLY A 167 3.91 -14.92 -17.29
CA GLY A 167 2.71 -15.44 -16.64
C GLY A 167 2.94 -16.80 -15.99
N ASP A 168 1.87 -17.49 -15.64
CA ASP A 168 1.95 -18.83 -15.04
C ASP A 168 1.99 -19.92 -16.12
N TYR A 169 2.94 -20.81 -15.99
CA TYR A 169 3.12 -21.95 -16.90
C TYR A 169 3.77 -23.14 -16.19
N THR A 170 3.69 -24.30 -16.82
CA THR A 170 4.41 -25.53 -16.46
C THR A 170 5.01 -26.14 -17.72
N ILE A 171 6.14 -26.81 -17.57
CA ILE A 171 6.80 -27.56 -18.66
C ILE A 171 6.68 -29.05 -18.34
N SER A 172 6.23 -29.85 -19.30
CA SER A 172 6.05 -31.31 -19.20
C SER A 172 6.66 -32.05 -20.38
#